data_e77e350b41e85c3036aa66cb62f59663
#
_entry.id   e77e350b41e85c3036aa66cb62f59663
#
_cell.length_a   1.000
_cell.length_b   1.000
_cell.length_c   1.000
_cell.angle_alpha   90.00
_cell.angle_beta   90.00
_cell.angle_gamma   90.00
#
_symmetry.space_group_name_H-M   'P 1'
#
loop_
_entity.id
_entity.type
_entity.pdbx_description
1 polymer ?
#
loop_
_entity_poly.entity_id
_entity_poly.type
_entity_poly.pdbx_seq_one_letter_code
_entity_poly.pdbx_strand_id
1 'polypeptide(L)'
;MLCIKYLGKPIVIDEWGKGYPNEFRAEAPLIVTAYASLYDYDGLFYFDFFEDYTYLKNIYKEQKFYTSSLEQPFSTIVLFFPSLGFAFRHHLLNTFSDSVVLYVADSIGNTKKRRFDPLDGPMDSLYYFKKIVITFDKKFAGNTFVNFNNVEDIKWNHREGYFALNDKKVFLYAGYIKKGFRNDYLSIVPGDKALDRIYLSIVSLDKKDLIFSRKILITVLKDGIIKGDNVRKVGKGLIYYPSRREYLKKERVPGILLMEHFKLNLSLKNLNPGLRFFYLFPDGKLHEGDGIYRRDDGYELRLDSHEFRTVYYLLLG
;
A
#
# COMPACT_ATOMS: atom_id res chain seq x y z
N MET A 1 0.41 -13.14 -3.32
CA MET A 1 -0.84 -12.36 -3.41
C MET A 1 -1.71 -13.01 -4.47
N LEU A 2 -2.99 -13.19 -4.20
CA LEU A 2 -3.91 -13.82 -5.14
C LEU A 2 -4.33 -12.80 -6.20
N CYS A 3 -3.89 -12.99 -7.41
CA CYS A 3 -4.28 -12.17 -8.57
C CYS A 3 -5.21 -12.96 -9.48
N ILE A 4 -6.28 -13.53 -8.91
CA ILE A 4 -7.24 -14.36 -9.63
C ILE A 4 -8.64 -14.04 -9.12
N LYS A 5 -9.60 -13.88 -10.04
CA LYS A 5 -11.03 -13.73 -9.72
C LYS A 5 -11.82 -14.89 -10.33
N TYR A 6 -12.82 -15.40 -9.59
CA TYR A 6 -13.79 -16.34 -10.16
C TYR A 6 -14.86 -15.59 -10.92
N LEU A 7 -15.18 -16.06 -12.12
CA LEU A 7 -16.21 -15.44 -12.96
C LEU A 7 -17.58 -15.44 -12.24
N GLY A 8 -18.15 -14.26 -12.09
CA GLY A 8 -19.47 -14.07 -11.49
C GLY A 8 -19.56 -14.40 -9.98
N LYS A 9 -18.42 -14.48 -9.27
CA LYS A 9 -18.41 -14.69 -7.82
C LYS A 9 -17.74 -13.51 -7.12
N PRO A 10 -18.23 -13.13 -5.93
CA PRO A 10 -17.53 -12.20 -5.07
C PRO A 10 -16.23 -12.82 -4.59
N ILE A 11 -15.20 -12.00 -4.43
CA ILE A 11 -13.90 -12.38 -3.89
C ILE A 11 -13.55 -11.50 -2.71
N VAL A 12 -13.22 -12.15 -1.63
CA VAL A 12 -12.77 -11.51 -0.40
C VAL A 12 -11.40 -12.08 -0.04
N ILE A 13 -10.47 -11.20 0.31
CA ILE A 13 -9.23 -11.59 0.98
C ILE A 13 -9.51 -11.51 2.47
N ASP A 14 -9.65 -12.67 3.11
CA ASP A 14 -9.99 -12.82 4.53
C ASP A 14 -8.79 -12.59 5.45
N GLU A 15 -7.58 -12.83 4.95
CA GLU A 15 -6.35 -12.59 5.68
C GLU A 15 -5.28 -12.00 4.77
N TRP A 16 -4.80 -10.80 5.09
CA TRP A 16 -3.59 -10.25 4.49
C TRP A 16 -2.80 -9.46 5.52
N GLY A 17 -1.49 -9.46 5.35
CA GLY A 17 -0.58 -8.73 6.22
C GLY A 17 0.85 -8.99 5.83
N LYS A 18 1.77 -8.27 6.44
CA LYS A 18 3.20 -8.47 6.30
C LYS A 18 3.84 -8.28 7.67
N GLY A 19 4.27 -9.40 8.24
CA GLY A 19 4.74 -9.46 9.62
C GLY A 19 5.92 -8.53 9.89
N TYR A 20 5.94 -7.99 11.10
CA TYR A 20 7.11 -7.32 11.65
C TYR A 20 8.23 -8.36 11.92
N PRO A 21 9.50 -8.08 11.73
CA PRO A 21 10.12 -6.79 11.39
C PRO A 21 10.48 -6.62 9.91
N ASN A 22 9.67 -7.14 8.99
CA ASN A 22 9.94 -7.01 7.56
C ASN A 22 10.11 -5.53 7.17
N GLU A 23 11.25 -5.18 6.63
CA GLU A 23 11.58 -3.80 6.25
C GLU A 23 10.75 -3.23 5.07
N PHE A 24 10.08 -4.11 4.31
CA PHE A 24 9.20 -3.74 3.20
C PHE A 24 7.72 -3.83 3.57
N ARG A 25 7.36 -3.91 4.87
CA ARG A 25 5.97 -4.13 5.26
C ARG A 25 5.03 -2.98 4.84
N ALA A 26 5.53 -1.74 4.78
CA ALA A 26 4.73 -0.59 4.40
C ALA A 26 4.35 -0.55 2.90
N GLU A 27 4.95 -1.39 2.05
CA GLU A 27 4.51 -1.56 0.66
C GLU A 27 3.23 -2.38 0.54
N ALA A 28 3.00 -3.31 1.50
CA ALA A 28 1.91 -4.26 1.42
C ALA A 28 0.52 -3.60 1.29
N PRO A 29 0.13 -2.61 2.10
CA PRO A 29 -1.17 -1.96 1.96
C PRO A 29 -1.36 -1.28 0.60
N LEU A 30 -0.32 -0.68 0.04
CA LEU A 30 -0.35 -0.02 -1.27
C LEU A 30 -0.60 -1.04 -2.39
N ILE A 31 0.19 -2.12 -2.41
CA ILE A 31 0.12 -3.15 -3.43
C ILE A 31 -1.19 -3.95 -3.32
N VAL A 32 -1.56 -4.36 -2.09
CA VAL A 32 -2.79 -5.15 -1.87
C VAL A 32 -4.02 -4.34 -2.27
N THR A 33 -4.11 -3.08 -1.85
CA THR A 33 -5.24 -2.21 -2.22
C THR A 33 -5.29 -1.94 -3.72
N ALA A 34 -4.14 -1.67 -4.36
CA ALA A 34 -4.07 -1.49 -5.80
C ALA A 34 -4.65 -2.70 -6.54
N TYR A 35 -4.11 -3.89 -6.28
CA TYR A 35 -4.53 -5.09 -7.00
C TYR A 35 -5.94 -5.56 -6.63
N ALA A 36 -6.36 -5.41 -5.38
CA ALA A 36 -7.73 -5.71 -5.01
C ALA A 36 -8.74 -4.82 -5.74
N SER A 37 -8.45 -3.53 -5.90
CA SER A 37 -9.28 -2.61 -6.67
C SER A 37 -9.26 -2.94 -8.17
N LEU A 38 -8.07 -3.15 -8.74
CA LEU A 38 -7.90 -3.48 -10.15
C LEU A 38 -8.60 -4.79 -10.54
N TYR A 39 -8.62 -5.77 -9.65
CA TYR A 39 -9.30 -7.04 -9.81
C TYR A 39 -10.78 -6.97 -9.39
N ASP A 40 -11.25 -5.84 -8.86
CA ASP A 40 -12.61 -5.65 -8.40
C ASP A 40 -12.97 -6.67 -7.29
N TYR A 41 -12.15 -6.75 -6.25
CA TYR A 41 -12.43 -7.57 -5.08
C TYR A 41 -13.44 -6.88 -4.17
N ASP A 42 -14.28 -7.69 -3.51
CA ASP A 42 -15.41 -7.21 -2.73
C ASP A 42 -15.03 -6.90 -1.27
N GLY A 43 -13.93 -7.44 -0.78
CA GLY A 43 -13.47 -7.19 0.58
C GLY A 43 -12.00 -7.48 0.82
N LEU A 44 -11.42 -6.72 1.74
CA LEU A 44 -10.05 -6.87 2.23
C LEU A 44 -10.05 -6.84 3.75
N PHE A 45 -9.62 -7.91 4.40
CA PHE A 45 -9.50 -8.00 5.84
C PHE A 45 -8.04 -8.15 6.24
N TYR A 46 -7.53 -7.16 6.96
CA TYR A 46 -6.18 -7.18 7.49
C TYR A 46 -6.08 -8.16 8.67
N PHE A 47 -5.14 -9.08 8.62
CA PHE A 47 -4.86 -10.02 9.68
C PHE A 47 -3.46 -9.75 10.25
N ASP A 48 -3.39 -9.30 11.48
CA ASP A 48 -4.53 -8.83 12.22
C ASP A 48 -4.16 -7.62 13.05
N PHE A 49 -5.18 -6.98 13.55
CA PHE A 49 -5.01 -5.79 14.38
C PHE A 49 -4.85 -6.20 15.86
N PHE A 50 -5.59 -7.21 16.30
CA PHE A 50 -5.54 -7.79 17.63
C PHE A 50 -6.14 -9.21 17.66
N GLU A 51 -5.49 -10.12 18.36
CA GLU A 51 -5.99 -11.49 18.59
C GLU A 51 -7.02 -11.58 19.73
N ASP A 52 -6.92 -10.69 20.74
CA ASP A 52 -7.76 -10.79 21.95
C ASP A 52 -8.27 -9.40 22.40
N TYR A 53 -9.58 -9.30 22.55
CA TYR A 53 -10.25 -8.06 23.01
C TYR A 53 -9.87 -7.67 24.46
N THR A 54 -9.58 -8.63 25.34
CA THR A 54 -9.11 -8.38 26.71
C THR A 54 -7.79 -7.62 26.72
N TYR A 55 -7.04 -7.78 25.68
CA TYR A 55 -5.79 -7.14 25.38
C TYR A 55 -5.91 -5.63 25.09
N LEU A 56 -6.91 -5.21 24.33
CA LEU A 56 -7.20 -3.78 24.13
C LEU A 56 -7.42 -3.06 25.45
N LYS A 57 -8.13 -3.69 26.37
CA LYS A 57 -8.42 -3.13 27.71
C LYS A 57 -7.14 -2.92 28.53
N ASN A 58 -6.17 -3.80 28.37
CA ASN A 58 -4.88 -3.70 29.06
C ASN A 58 -3.94 -2.71 28.40
N ILE A 59 -3.94 -2.59 27.05
CA ILE A 59 -3.18 -1.57 26.32
C ILE A 59 -3.58 -0.17 26.79
N TYR A 60 -4.86 0.14 26.83
CA TYR A 60 -5.34 1.46 27.27
C TYR A 60 -5.04 1.75 28.75
N LYS A 61 -5.04 0.72 29.62
CA LYS A 61 -4.74 0.90 31.04
C LYS A 61 -3.27 0.95 31.37
N GLU A 62 -2.45 0.14 30.70
CA GLU A 62 -1.06 -0.08 31.11
C GLU A 62 -0.05 0.48 30.10
N GLN A 63 -0.50 1.03 28.95
CA GLN A 63 0.35 1.46 27.82
C GLN A 63 1.35 0.37 27.37
N LYS A 64 1.02 -0.89 27.58
CA LYS A 64 1.86 -2.04 27.21
C LYS A 64 1.35 -2.63 25.90
N PHE A 65 2.19 -2.63 24.90
CA PHE A 65 1.90 -3.20 23.59
C PHE A 65 2.55 -4.58 23.51
N TYR A 66 1.77 -5.52 23.04
CA TYR A 66 2.28 -6.83 22.70
C TYR A 66 2.49 -6.88 21.19
N THR A 67 3.60 -7.34 20.76
CA THR A 67 3.88 -7.56 19.36
C THR A 67 3.99 -9.05 19.13
N SER A 68 2.92 -9.69 18.66
CA SER A 68 3.12 -10.93 17.92
C SER A 68 3.65 -10.57 16.52
N SER A 69 4.24 -11.53 15.82
CA SER A 69 4.70 -11.29 14.45
C SER A 69 3.56 -10.93 13.50
N LEU A 70 2.32 -11.14 13.89
CA LEU A 70 1.10 -10.93 13.12
C LEU A 70 0.30 -9.73 13.64
N GLU A 71 0.16 -9.59 14.96
CA GLU A 71 -0.56 -8.48 15.58
C GLU A 71 0.26 -7.20 15.61
N GLN A 72 -0.18 -6.17 14.91
CA GLN A 72 0.57 -4.92 14.82
C GLN A 72 -0.33 -3.69 14.78
N PRO A 73 -0.97 -3.34 15.90
CA PRO A 73 -1.88 -2.20 15.95
C PRO A 73 -1.21 -0.87 15.63
N PHE A 74 0.11 -0.80 15.83
CA PHE A 74 0.91 0.41 15.56
C PHE A 74 1.96 0.15 14.48
N SER A 75 1.62 -0.67 13.48
CA SER A 75 2.52 -0.89 12.35
C SER A 75 2.42 0.21 11.32
N THR A 76 3.46 0.35 10.52
CA THR A 76 3.45 1.25 9.35
C THR A 76 2.33 0.92 8.35
N ILE A 77 1.83 -0.33 8.37
CA ILE A 77 0.71 -0.78 7.53
C ILE A 77 -0.57 0.00 7.84
N VAL A 78 -0.94 0.10 9.11
CA VAL A 78 -2.22 0.72 9.53
C VAL A 78 -2.26 2.21 9.28
N LEU A 79 -1.11 2.87 9.17
CA LEU A 79 -1.04 4.29 8.84
C LEU A 79 -1.54 4.61 7.43
N PHE A 80 -1.62 3.63 6.55
CA PHE A 80 -2.23 3.77 5.23
C PHE A 80 -3.75 3.53 5.22
N PHE A 81 -4.34 2.98 6.27
CA PHE A 81 -5.77 2.63 6.26
C PHE A 81 -6.70 3.81 6.02
N PRO A 82 -6.46 5.04 6.54
CA PRO A 82 -7.32 6.17 6.24
C PRO A 82 -7.40 6.46 4.73
N SER A 83 -6.28 6.52 4.04
CA SER A 83 -6.23 6.84 2.61
C SER A 83 -6.66 5.66 1.72
N LEU A 84 -6.09 4.48 1.95
CA LEU A 84 -6.32 3.32 1.10
C LEU A 84 -7.66 2.66 1.37
N GLY A 85 -8.13 2.62 2.62
CA GLY A 85 -9.45 2.15 2.97
C GLY A 85 -10.55 3.04 2.37
N PHE A 86 -10.32 4.36 2.33
CA PHE A 86 -11.21 5.27 1.63
C PHE A 86 -11.22 5.01 0.11
N ALA A 87 -10.03 4.88 -0.49
CA ALA A 87 -9.90 4.62 -1.92
C ALA A 87 -10.58 3.30 -2.34
N PHE A 88 -10.36 2.22 -1.59
CA PHE A 88 -10.96 0.92 -1.85
C PHE A 88 -12.49 0.93 -1.70
N ARG A 89 -13.01 1.42 -0.57
CA ARG A 89 -14.47 1.43 -0.29
C ARG A 89 -15.26 2.30 -1.26
N HIS A 90 -14.63 3.31 -1.84
CA HIS A 90 -15.29 4.21 -2.78
C HIS A 90 -14.94 3.94 -4.23
N HIS A 91 -14.29 2.80 -4.51
CA HIS A 91 -13.91 2.38 -5.87
C HIS A 91 -13.22 3.52 -6.65
N LEU A 92 -12.24 4.18 -6.00
CA LEU A 92 -11.55 5.31 -6.62
C LEU A 92 -10.53 4.88 -7.68
N LEU A 93 -10.06 3.64 -7.61
CA LEU A 93 -9.20 3.04 -8.62
C LEU A 93 -10.05 2.34 -9.66
N ASN A 94 -9.74 2.58 -10.94
CA ASN A 94 -10.39 1.90 -12.03
C ASN A 94 -10.04 0.40 -12.02
N THR A 95 -11.02 -0.44 -12.30
CA THR A 95 -10.77 -1.88 -12.50
C THR A 95 -10.10 -2.12 -13.84
N PHE A 96 -9.37 -3.20 -13.98
CA PHE A 96 -8.88 -3.63 -15.29
C PHE A 96 -10.03 -3.73 -16.29
N SER A 97 -9.93 -3.03 -17.41
CA SER A 97 -10.92 -3.07 -18.49
C SER A 97 -10.98 -4.43 -19.15
N ASP A 98 -9.82 -5.10 -19.23
CA ASP A 98 -9.66 -6.37 -19.94
C ASP A 98 -9.39 -7.50 -18.95
N SER A 99 -9.92 -8.67 -19.27
CA SER A 99 -9.68 -9.89 -18.48
C SER A 99 -9.26 -11.05 -19.38
N VAL A 100 -8.38 -11.89 -18.85
CA VAL A 100 -8.06 -13.19 -19.42
C VAL A 100 -8.92 -14.22 -18.70
N VAL A 101 -9.81 -14.88 -19.45
CA VAL A 101 -10.66 -15.93 -18.89
C VAL A 101 -10.00 -17.28 -19.10
N LEU A 102 -9.69 -17.97 -18.00
CA LEU A 102 -9.11 -19.30 -18.01
C LEU A 102 -10.19 -20.34 -17.62
N TYR A 103 -10.48 -21.25 -18.53
CA TYR A 103 -11.31 -22.39 -18.22
C TYR A 103 -10.52 -23.46 -17.46
N VAL A 104 -11.06 -23.87 -16.34
CA VAL A 104 -10.49 -24.92 -15.50
C VAL A 104 -11.31 -26.18 -15.66
N ALA A 105 -10.72 -27.22 -16.25
CA ALA A 105 -11.40 -28.50 -16.48
C ALA A 105 -11.59 -29.28 -15.15
N ASP A 106 -12.70 -30.03 -15.04
CA ASP A 106 -13.06 -30.82 -13.85
C ASP A 106 -12.01 -31.89 -13.47
N SER A 107 -11.07 -32.22 -14.36
CA SER A 107 -10.01 -33.20 -14.15
C SER A 107 -8.94 -32.80 -13.14
N ILE A 108 -8.94 -31.54 -12.67
CA ILE A 108 -7.96 -31.05 -11.68
C ILE A 108 -8.09 -31.78 -10.34
N GLY A 109 -9.28 -32.28 -9.99
CA GLY A 109 -9.47 -33.06 -8.76
C GLY A 109 -8.66 -34.37 -8.69
N ASN A 110 -8.17 -34.90 -9.81
CA ASN A 110 -7.45 -36.15 -9.91
C ASN A 110 -5.93 -36.02 -10.05
N THR A 111 -5.38 -34.83 -10.14
CA THR A 111 -3.93 -34.65 -10.23
C THR A 111 -3.31 -34.73 -8.84
N LYS A 112 -2.33 -35.62 -8.68
CA LYS A 112 -1.49 -35.71 -7.46
C LYS A 112 -0.67 -34.43 -7.18
N LYS A 113 -0.71 -33.44 -8.07
CA LYS A 113 -0.15 -32.11 -7.86
C LYS A 113 -1.11 -31.30 -7.01
N ARG A 114 -0.86 -31.21 -5.73
CA ARG A 114 -1.64 -30.44 -4.73
C ARG A 114 -1.52 -28.92 -4.87
N ARG A 115 -0.82 -28.42 -5.88
CA ARG A 115 -0.72 -27.00 -6.20
C ARG A 115 -1.19 -26.81 -7.62
N PHE A 116 -2.34 -26.18 -7.74
CA PHE A 116 -2.72 -25.54 -8.98
C PHE A 116 -1.98 -24.20 -9.01
N ASP A 117 -0.93 -24.16 -9.78
CA ASP A 117 -0.29 -22.91 -10.16
C ASP A 117 -0.64 -22.65 -11.62
N PRO A 118 -1.70 -21.87 -11.90
CA PRO A 118 -2.12 -21.57 -13.27
C PRO A 118 -1.10 -20.71 -14.01
N LEU A 119 -0.03 -20.31 -13.33
CA LEU A 119 0.94 -19.31 -13.77
C LEU A 119 2.34 -19.91 -13.97
N ASP A 120 2.48 -21.24 -13.91
CA ASP A 120 3.72 -21.91 -14.29
C ASP A 120 4.04 -21.63 -15.77
N GLY A 121 5.00 -20.77 -16.03
CA GLY A 121 5.50 -20.49 -17.37
C GLY A 121 5.49 -19.01 -17.79
N PRO A 122 5.50 -18.68 -19.08
CA PRO A 122 5.63 -17.31 -19.59
C PRO A 122 4.46 -16.38 -19.23
N MET A 123 3.43 -16.90 -18.56
CA MET A 123 2.32 -16.10 -18.02
C MET A 123 2.60 -15.49 -16.63
N ASP A 124 3.74 -15.76 -16.02
CA ASP A 124 4.07 -15.33 -14.66
C ASP A 124 4.03 -13.81 -14.42
N SER A 125 4.19 -13.01 -15.47
CA SER A 125 4.06 -11.55 -15.38
C SER A 125 2.69 -11.02 -15.77
N LEU A 126 1.84 -11.83 -16.40
CA LEU A 126 0.57 -11.37 -16.97
C LEU A 126 -0.39 -10.86 -15.88
N TYR A 127 -0.43 -11.51 -14.72
CA TYR A 127 -1.30 -11.10 -13.60
C TYR A 127 -0.95 -9.74 -13.00
N TYR A 128 0.23 -9.20 -13.25
CA TYR A 128 0.57 -7.84 -12.83
C TYR A 128 -0.12 -6.76 -13.67
N PHE A 129 -0.51 -7.10 -14.90
CA PHE A 129 -0.99 -6.14 -15.87
C PHE A 129 -2.37 -6.48 -16.46
N LYS A 130 -2.95 -7.63 -16.10
CA LYS A 130 -4.23 -8.10 -16.61
C LYS A 130 -5.05 -8.78 -15.52
N LYS A 131 -6.35 -8.61 -15.59
CA LYS A 131 -7.29 -9.33 -14.74
C LYS A 131 -7.40 -10.78 -15.21
N ILE A 132 -7.00 -11.72 -14.38
CA ILE A 132 -7.18 -13.15 -14.65
C ILE A 132 -8.46 -13.60 -13.97
N VAL A 133 -9.35 -14.17 -14.77
CA VAL A 133 -10.63 -14.69 -14.31
C VAL A 133 -10.67 -16.19 -14.61
N ILE A 134 -10.95 -17.00 -13.62
CA ILE A 134 -11.12 -18.44 -13.82
C ILE A 134 -12.59 -18.83 -13.83
N THR A 135 -12.92 -19.86 -14.58
CA THR A 135 -14.27 -20.40 -14.67
C THR A 135 -14.24 -21.92 -14.89
N PHE A 136 -15.26 -22.60 -14.34
CA PHE A 136 -15.54 -24.02 -14.61
C PHE A 136 -16.62 -24.21 -15.70
N ASP A 137 -17.12 -23.11 -16.26
CA ASP A 137 -18.15 -23.18 -17.31
C ASP A 137 -17.54 -23.60 -18.65
N LYS A 138 -17.94 -24.79 -19.13
CA LYS A 138 -17.42 -25.43 -20.34
C LYS A 138 -17.58 -24.59 -21.61
N LYS A 139 -18.50 -23.62 -21.66
CA LYS A 139 -18.66 -22.72 -22.81
C LYS A 139 -17.41 -21.88 -23.08
N PHE A 140 -16.53 -21.73 -22.11
CA PHE A 140 -15.24 -21.03 -22.24
C PHE A 140 -14.07 -21.97 -22.59
N ALA A 141 -14.30 -23.28 -22.72
CA ALA A 141 -13.27 -24.22 -23.11
C ALA A 141 -12.72 -23.88 -24.51
N GLY A 142 -11.41 -23.71 -24.63
CA GLY A 142 -10.74 -23.35 -25.88
C GLY A 142 -10.71 -21.86 -26.21
N ASN A 143 -11.38 -21.01 -25.45
CA ASN A 143 -11.39 -19.56 -25.63
C ASN A 143 -10.49 -18.86 -24.61
N THR A 144 -9.21 -18.74 -24.92
CA THR A 144 -8.32 -17.84 -24.15
C THR A 144 -8.25 -16.53 -24.90
N PHE A 145 -9.07 -15.55 -24.49
CA PHE A 145 -8.97 -14.20 -25.03
C PHE A 145 -7.87 -13.46 -24.29
N VAL A 146 -6.79 -13.16 -24.97
CA VAL A 146 -5.69 -12.33 -24.45
C VAL A 146 -5.68 -11.04 -25.26
N ASN A 147 -6.25 -9.99 -24.69
CA ASN A 147 -6.05 -8.65 -25.22
C ASN A 147 -4.84 -8.04 -24.49
N PHE A 148 -3.80 -7.67 -25.24
CA PHE A 148 -2.52 -7.19 -24.71
C PHE A 148 -2.44 -5.67 -24.58
N ASN A 149 -3.55 -4.97 -24.44
CA ASN A 149 -3.48 -3.54 -24.18
C ASN A 149 -2.78 -3.30 -22.83
N ASN A 150 -1.69 -2.58 -22.85
CA ASN A 150 -0.96 -2.23 -21.63
C ASN A 150 -1.85 -1.36 -20.74
N VAL A 151 -1.90 -1.66 -19.45
CA VAL A 151 -2.42 -0.74 -18.45
C VAL A 151 -1.30 0.27 -18.19
N GLU A 152 -1.38 1.43 -18.84
CA GLU A 152 -0.37 2.49 -18.75
C GLU A 152 -0.18 3.02 -17.33
N ASP A 153 -1.18 2.79 -16.47
CA ASP A 153 -1.23 3.32 -15.11
C ASP A 153 -0.38 2.54 -14.11
N ILE A 154 0.05 1.31 -14.42
CA ILE A 154 0.85 0.47 -13.52
C ILE A 154 2.30 0.38 -14.00
N LYS A 155 3.23 0.66 -13.10
CA LYS A 155 4.65 0.54 -13.38
C LYS A 155 5.36 -0.28 -12.30
N TRP A 156 5.87 -1.44 -12.69
CA TRP A 156 6.85 -2.19 -11.93
C TRP A 156 8.23 -1.96 -12.54
N ASN A 157 9.10 -1.31 -11.78
CA ASN A 157 10.49 -1.09 -12.20
C ASN A 157 11.43 -1.95 -11.35
N HIS A 158 11.73 -3.15 -11.82
CA HIS A 158 12.61 -4.09 -11.11
C HIS A 158 14.06 -3.62 -11.00
N ARG A 159 14.53 -2.78 -11.95
CA ARG A 159 15.92 -2.27 -11.95
C ARG A 159 16.11 -1.21 -10.89
N GLU A 160 15.14 -0.36 -10.69
CA GLU A 160 15.16 0.72 -9.70
C GLU A 160 14.45 0.33 -8.41
N GLY A 161 13.73 -0.79 -8.40
CA GLY A 161 13.09 -1.38 -7.23
C GLY A 161 11.89 -0.59 -6.72
N TYR A 162 10.94 -0.22 -7.59
CA TYR A 162 9.71 0.44 -7.18
C TYR A 162 8.47 -0.06 -7.91
N PHE A 163 7.34 0.11 -7.27
CA PHE A 163 6.00 0.01 -7.81
C PHE A 163 5.37 1.41 -7.84
N ALA A 164 4.69 1.76 -8.92
CA ALA A 164 3.85 2.95 -9.00
C ALA A 164 2.54 2.63 -9.71
N LEU A 165 1.45 3.24 -9.23
CA LEU A 165 0.15 3.21 -9.87
C LEU A 165 -0.35 4.66 -10.00
N ASN A 166 -0.71 5.06 -11.21
CA ASN A 166 -1.14 6.40 -11.56
C ASN A 166 -2.57 6.39 -12.12
N ASP A 167 -3.55 6.49 -11.25
CA ASP A 167 -4.96 6.64 -11.62
C ASP A 167 -5.39 8.12 -11.48
N LYS A 168 -6.47 8.51 -12.12
CA LYS A 168 -6.97 9.90 -12.10
C LYS A 168 -7.27 10.42 -10.69
N LYS A 169 -7.74 9.54 -9.79
CA LYS A 169 -8.17 9.90 -8.43
C LYS A 169 -7.21 9.45 -7.34
N VAL A 170 -6.26 8.57 -7.69
CA VAL A 170 -5.34 7.95 -6.74
C VAL A 170 -3.97 7.79 -7.38
N PHE A 171 -2.93 8.20 -6.66
CA PHE A 171 -1.56 7.86 -6.99
C PHE A 171 -0.94 7.06 -5.86
N LEU A 172 -0.26 5.96 -6.19
CA LEU A 172 0.46 5.12 -5.24
C LEU A 172 1.92 4.95 -5.67
N TYR A 173 2.82 4.99 -4.70
CA TYR A 173 4.23 4.72 -4.91
C TYR A 173 4.80 3.91 -3.75
N ALA A 174 5.56 2.85 -4.06
CA ALA A 174 6.22 2.01 -3.07
C ALA A 174 7.60 1.58 -3.56
N GLY A 175 8.66 1.88 -2.82
CA GLY A 175 9.99 1.41 -3.14
C GLY A 175 11.08 2.46 -3.12
N TYR A 176 12.19 2.16 -3.80
CA TYR A 176 13.37 3.00 -3.82
C TYR A 176 13.15 4.28 -4.63
N ILE A 177 13.68 5.42 -4.12
CA ILE A 177 13.45 6.76 -4.66
C ILE A 177 14.74 7.56 -4.89
N LYS A 178 15.93 6.97 -4.78
CA LYS A 178 17.23 7.66 -4.83
C LYS A 178 17.39 8.62 -6.02
N LYS A 179 16.82 8.27 -7.18
CA LYS A 179 16.85 9.10 -8.39
C LYS A 179 15.64 10.01 -8.55
N GLY A 180 14.73 9.97 -7.55
CA GLY A 180 13.41 10.58 -7.71
C GLY A 180 12.48 9.77 -8.61
N PHE A 181 11.25 10.25 -8.75
CA PHE A 181 10.25 9.71 -9.67
C PHE A 181 9.59 10.86 -10.42
N ARG A 182 9.24 10.66 -11.68
CA ARG A 182 8.55 11.65 -12.49
C ARG A 182 7.61 11.00 -13.49
N ASN A 183 6.41 11.58 -13.59
CA ASN A 183 5.48 11.37 -14.69
C ASN A 183 4.90 12.71 -15.16
N ASP A 184 3.87 12.70 -15.99
CA ASP A 184 3.26 13.91 -16.55
C ASP A 184 2.60 14.80 -15.51
N TYR A 185 2.12 14.24 -14.41
CA TYR A 185 1.29 14.91 -13.40
C TYR A 185 2.03 15.21 -12.10
N LEU A 186 3.08 14.46 -11.79
CA LEU A 186 3.81 14.64 -10.54
C LEU A 186 5.29 14.33 -10.65
N SER A 187 6.06 14.93 -9.75
CA SER A 187 7.44 14.52 -9.50
C SER A 187 7.69 14.40 -7.99
N ILE A 188 8.49 13.39 -7.63
CA ILE A 188 8.93 13.12 -6.28
C ILE A 188 10.45 13.27 -6.27
N VAL A 189 10.97 14.20 -5.46
CA VAL A 189 12.40 14.44 -5.35
C VAL A 189 12.80 14.27 -3.87
N PRO A 190 13.76 13.37 -3.56
CA PRO A 190 14.31 13.29 -2.22
C PRO A 190 14.82 14.63 -1.74
N GLY A 191 14.36 15.08 -0.59
CA GLY A 191 14.87 16.31 0.06
C GLY A 191 16.13 16.07 0.88
N ASP A 192 16.48 14.79 1.10
CA ASP A 192 17.67 14.34 1.81
C ASP A 192 18.31 13.19 1.04
N LYS A 193 19.65 13.16 0.96
CA LYS A 193 20.43 12.08 0.33
C LYS A 193 20.27 10.73 1.07
N ALA A 194 19.89 10.75 2.34
CA ALA A 194 19.60 9.58 3.14
C ALA A 194 18.24 8.93 2.80
N LEU A 195 17.38 9.64 2.06
CA LEU A 195 16.09 9.10 1.63
C LEU A 195 16.31 8.13 0.45
N ASP A 196 16.34 6.86 0.74
CA ASP A 196 16.54 5.79 -0.23
C ASP A 196 15.24 5.12 -0.66
N ARG A 197 14.24 5.07 0.21
CA ARG A 197 12.98 4.37 0.01
C ARG A 197 11.82 5.16 0.61
N ILE A 198 10.65 5.10 -0.03
CA ILE A 198 9.45 5.78 0.41
C ILE A 198 8.19 5.00 0.01
N TYR A 199 7.14 5.20 0.78
CA TYR A 199 5.79 4.70 0.55
C TYR A 199 4.84 5.89 0.58
N LEU A 200 4.09 6.08 -0.52
CA LEU A 200 3.27 7.26 -0.74
C LEU A 200 1.91 6.88 -1.29
N SER A 201 0.86 7.46 -0.74
CA SER A 201 -0.46 7.50 -1.37
C SER A 201 -0.96 8.94 -1.47
N ILE A 202 -1.54 9.30 -2.61
CA ILE A 202 -2.26 10.56 -2.86
C ILE A 202 -3.66 10.19 -3.28
N VAL A 203 -4.66 10.62 -2.52
CA VAL A 203 -6.05 10.19 -2.67
C VAL A 203 -6.99 11.38 -2.65
N SER A 204 -7.86 11.47 -3.66
CA SER A 204 -8.94 12.44 -3.72
C SER A 204 -10.06 12.07 -2.74
N LEU A 205 -10.28 12.86 -1.70
CA LEU A 205 -11.33 12.62 -0.70
C LEU A 205 -12.72 13.08 -1.15
N ASP A 206 -12.82 13.95 -2.14
CA ASP A 206 -14.08 14.38 -2.75
C ASP A 206 -14.46 13.55 -3.98
N LYS A 207 -13.69 12.47 -4.28
CA LYS A 207 -13.93 11.48 -5.34
C LYS A 207 -13.85 12.04 -6.77
N LYS A 208 -13.37 13.26 -6.93
CA LYS A 208 -13.07 13.87 -8.22
C LYS A 208 -11.69 13.45 -8.70
N ASP A 209 -11.40 13.63 -9.97
CA ASP A 209 -10.04 13.49 -10.47
C ASP A 209 -9.12 14.45 -9.71
N LEU A 210 -7.90 14.05 -9.42
CA LEU A 210 -6.95 14.82 -8.60
C LEU A 210 -6.80 16.26 -9.08
N ILE A 211 -6.80 16.46 -10.40
CA ILE A 211 -6.70 17.80 -11.02
C ILE A 211 -7.89 18.71 -10.71
N PHE A 212 -9.06 18.16 -10.37
CA PHE A 212 -10.28 18.88 -10.01
C PHE A 212 -10.62 18.78 -8.53
N SER A 213 -9.87 17.99 -7.77
CA SER A 213 -10.14 17.76 -6.36
C SER A 213 -9.82 18.99 -5.53
N ARG A 214 -10.67 19.24 -4.55
CA ARG A 214 -10.45 20.25 -3.50
C ARG A 214 -10.14 19.64 -2.14
N LYS A 215 -10.05 18.32 -2.08
CA LYS A 215 -9.78 17.58 -0.83
C LYS A 215 -8.86 16.40 -1.12
N ILE A 216 -7.58 16.60 -0.97
CA ILE A 216 -6.56 15.58 -1.28
C ILE A 216 -5.85 15.18 0.01
N LEU A 217 -5.84 13.88 0.30
CA LEU A 217 -5.04 13.29 1.38
C LEU A 217 -3.75 12.71 0.81
N ILE A 218 -2.64 13.12 1.37
CA ILE A 218 -1.31 12.60 1.07
C ILE A 218 -0.81 11.87 2.31
N THR A 219 -0.52 10.58 2.18
CA THR A 219 0.10 9.78 3.24
C THR A 219 1.49 9.38 2.81
N VAL A 220 2.50 9.70 3.63
CA VAL A 220 3.90 9.45 3.31
C VAL A 220 4.57 8.74 4.48
N LEU A 221 5.24 7.62 4.17
CA LEU A 221 6.03 6.87 5.14
C LEU A 221 7.40 6.54 4.56
N LYS A 222 8.42 6.48 5.40
CA LYS A 222 9.67 5.81 5.07
C LYS A 222 9.63 4.39 5.63
N ASP A 223 10.00 4.21 6.86
CA ASP A 223 9.89 2.94 7.59
C ASP A 223 9.67 3.23 9.08
N GLY A 224 9.47 2.20 9.87
CA GLY A 224 9.30 2.37 11.30
C GLY A 224 9.72 1.10 12.04
N ILE A 225 10.24 1.31 13.24
CA ILE A 225 10.63 0.25 14.16
C ILE A 225 9.91 0.43 15.49
N ILE A 226 9.73 -0.65 16.22
CA ILE A 226 9.20 -0.58 17.58
C ILE A 226 10.37 -0.33 18.54
N LYS A 227 10.29 0.73 19.33
CA LYS A 227 11.33 1.07 20.32
C LYS A 227 11.49 -0.07 21.32
N GLY A 228 12.73 -0.51 21.52
CA GLY A 228 13.07 -1.57 22.47
C GLY A 228 13.11 -2.97 21.86
N ASP A 229 12.77 -3.14 20.59
CA ASP A 229 12.95 -4.42 19.89
C ASP A 229 14.41 -4.70 19.57
N ASN A 230 14.84 -5.93 19.90
CA ASN A 230 16.16 -6.43 19.56
C ASN A 230 16.15 -7.05 18.13
N VAL A 231 15.87 -6.22 17.14
CA VAL A 231 15.94 -6.65 15.75
C VAL A 231 17.41 -6.70 15.33
N ARG A 232 17.90 -7.88 14.95
CA ARG A 232 19.27 -8.07 14.48
C ARG A 232 19.28 -8.31 12.98
N LYS A 233 20.12 -7.58 12.25
CA LYS A 233 20.46 -7.94 10.87
C LYS A 233 21.31 -9.21 10.87
N VAL A 234 20.85 -10.22 10.15
CA VAL A 234 21.61 -11.45 9.90
C VAL A 234 21.85 -11.53 8.40
N GLY A 235 23.12 -11.38 8.00
CA GLY A 235 23.51 -11.37 6.59
C GLY A 235 23.12 -10.06 5.83
N LYS A 236 23.30 -10.06 4.53
CA LYS A 236 22.95 -8.92 3.66
C LYS A 236 21.43 -8.83 3.50
N GLY A 237 20.80 -8.00 4.32
CA GLY A 237 19.37 -7.67 4.18
C GLY A 237 18.39 -8.58 4.92
N LEU A 238 18.82 -9.61 5.61
CA LEU A 238 17.96 -10.45 6.43
C LEU A 238 17.84 -9.86 7.84
N ILE A 239 16.62 -9.68 8.32
CA ILE A 239 16.32 -9.29 9.68
C ILE A 239 15.90 -10.55 10.44
N TYR A 240 16.67 -10.92 11.45
CA TYR A 240 16.35 -12.05 12.31
C TYR A 240 15.36 -11.61 13.38
N TYR A 241 14.31 -12.36 13.52
CA TYR A 241 13.34 -12.22 14.60
C TYR A 241 13.58 -13.36 15.61
N PRO A 242 13.71 -13.06 16.91
CA PRO A 242 13.84 -14.11 17.90
C PRO A 242 12.66 -15.09 17.80
N SER A 243 12.91 -16.36 17.96
CA SER A 243 11.88 -17.39 17.88
C SER A 243 10.72 -17.04 18.84
N ARG A 244 9.48 -17.45 18.50
CA ARG A 244 8.29 -17.27 19.34
C ARG A 244 8.57 -17.66 20.81
N ARG A 245 9.45 -18.63 21.05
CA ARG A 245 9.83 -19.10 22.37
C ARG A 245 10.71 -18.11 23.13
N GLU A 246 11.64 -17.42 22.45
CA GLU A 246 12.47 -16.35 23.03
C GLU A 246 11.65 -15.08 23.24
N TYR A 247 10.70 -14.85 22.35
CA TYR A 247 9.79 -13.71 22.38
C TYR A 247 8.82 -13.77 23.57
N LEU A 248 8.23 -14.94 23.84
CA LEU A 248 7.32 -15.15 24.97
C LEU A 248 8.02 -15.12 26.34
N LYS A 249 9.34 -15.25 26.38
CA LYS A 249 10.14 -15.19 27.62
C LYS A 249 10.61 -13.78 27.99
N LYS A 250 10.56 -12.83 27.06
CA LYS A 250 10.95 -11.45 27.34
C LYS A 250 9.79 -10.68 27.92
N GLU A 251 10.09 -9.91 28.98
CA GLU A 251 9.16 -8.98 29.56
C GLU A 251 8.62 -8.03 28.48
N ARG A 252 7.34 -7.81 28.54
CA ARG A 252 6.53 -7.00 27.65
C ARG A 252 7.06 -5.57 27.61
N VAL A 253 7.68 -5.20 26.50
CA VAL A 253 8.20 -3.85 26.31
C VAL A 253 7.08 -2.96 25.75
N PRO A 254 6.85 -1.78 26.34
CA PRO A 254 5.91 -0.83 25.75
C PRO A 254 6.36 -0.49 24.33
N GLY A 255 5.56 -0.87 23.33
CA GLY A 255 5.89 -0.64 21.93
C GLY A 255 5.57 0.79 21.53
N ILE A 256 6.58 1.63 21.37
CA ILE A 256 6.43 2.93 20.71
C ILE A 256 6.89 2.74 19.27
N LEU A 257 6.00 2.98 18.32
CA LEU A 257 6.37 3.04 16.92
C LEU A 257 7.22 4.29 16.66
N LEU A 258 8.48 4.07 16.34
CA LEU A 258 9.38 5.12 15.87
C LEU A 258 9.36 5.13 14.35
N MET A 259 8.88 6.23 13.78
CA MET A 259 8.92 6.44 12.33
C MET A 259 10.27 6.99 11.92
N GLU A 260 10.84 6.40 10.86
CA GLU A 260 12.02 6.98 10.24
C GLU A 260 11.68 8.33 9.61
N HIS A 261 12.55 9.30 9.88
CA HIS A 261 12.43 10.64 9.32
C HIS A 261 12.60 10.63 7.79
N PHE A 262 11.83 11.48 7.12
CA PHE A 262 11.98 11.77 5.69
C PHE A 262 11.84 13.25 5.38
N LYS A 263 12.52 13.69 4.33
CA LYS A 263 12.32 14.96 3.64
C LYS A 263 12.06 14.68 2.17
N LEU A 264 10.99 15.26 1.64
CA LEU A 264 10.52 15.01 0.30
C LEU A 264 9.96 16.28 -0.33
N ASN A 265 10.36 16.57 -1.56
CA ASN A 265 9.71 17.57 -2.39
C ASN A 265 8.77 16.85 -3.38
N LEU A 266 7.50 17.18 -3.31
CA LEU A 266 6.45 16.63 -4.15
C LEU A 266 5.89 17.74 -5.02
N SER A 267 6.09 17.66 -6.33
CA SER A 267 5.44 18.58 -7.27
C SER A 267 4.21 17.93 -7.85
N LEU A 268 3.10 18.63 -7.81
CA LEU A 268 1.80 18.19 -8.35
C LEU A 268 1.34 19.21 -9.39
N LYS A 269 1.16 18.75 -10.64
CA LYS A 269 0.80 19.60 -11.77
C LYS A 269 -0.71 19.64 -11.99
N ASN A 270 -1.17 20.73 -12.60
CA ASN A 270 -2.55 20.92 -13.05
C ASN A 270 -3.60 20.75 -11.94
N LEU A 271 -3.24 20.92 -10.66
CA LEU A 271 -4.20 20.88 -9.58
C LEU A 271 -5.06 22.16 -9.55
N ASN A 272 -6.24 22.01 -8.97
CA ASN A 272 -7.17 23.10 -8.73
C ASN A 272 -6.48 24.28 -8.02
N PRO A 273 -6.60 25.53 -8.53
CA PRO A 273 -6.03 26.68 -7.86
C PRO A 273 -6.74 26.97 -6.52
N GLY A 274 -6.00 27.55 -5.58
CA GLY A 274 -6.55 27.95 -4.28
C GLY A 274 -6.51 26.88 -3.21
N LEU A 275 -5.79 25.78 -3.43
CA LEU A 275 -5.54 24.79 -2.39
C LEU A 275 -4.60 25.34 -1.32
N ARG A 276 -4.92 25.06 -0.06
CA ARG A 276 -4.11 25.34 1.11
C ARG A 276 -3.55 24.03 1.67
N PHE A 277 -2.38 24.11 2.29
CA PHE A 277 -1.68 22.97 2.84
C PHE A 277 -1.94 22.83 4.34
N PHE A 278 -2.33 21.64 4.73
CA PHE A 278 -2.53 21.27 6.12
C PHE A 278 -1.80 20.00 6.44
N TYR A 279 -1.50 19.82 7.72
CA TYR A 279 -0.97 18.57 8.25
C TYR A 279 -1.76 18.13 9.49
N LEU A 280 -1.99 16.82 9.60
CA LEU A 280 -2.77 16.23 10.68
C LEU A 280 -1.83 15.73 11.76
N PHE A 281 -1.92 16.33 12.94
CA PHE A 281 -1.15 15.90 14.10
C PHE A 281 -1.67 14.59 14.69
N PRO A 282 -0.84 13.85 15.45
CA PRO A 282 -1.27 12.62 16.13
C PRO A 282 -2.43 12.80 17.12
N ASP A 283 -2.68 14.02 17.60
CA ASP A 283 -3.82 14.38 18.45
C ASP A 283 -5.14 14.58 17.66
N GLY A 284 -5.11 14.36 16.36
CA GLY A 284 -6.24 14.54 15.44
C GLY A 284 -6.52 15.99 15.05
N LYS A 285 -5.68 16.95 15.44
CA LYS A 285 -5.85 18.35 15.05
C LYS A 285 -5.22 18.63 13.71
N LEU A 286 -5.93 19.44 12.94
CA LEU A 286 -5.48 19.90 11.65
C LEU A 286 -4.81 21.28 11.81
N HIS A 287 -3.60 21.40 11.30
CA HIS A 287 -2.81 22.63 11.32
C HIS A 287 -2.53 23.07 9.88
N GLU A 288 -2.67 24.37 9.64
CA GLU A 288 -2.22 24.97 8.38
C GLU A 288 -0.69 25.11 8.42
N GLY A 289 -0.03 24.78 7.32
CA GLY A 289 1.44 24.79 7.20
C GLY A 289 1.93 25.60 6.03
N ASP A 290 3.19 25.99 6.09
CA ASP A 290 3.87 26.81 5.07
C ASP A 290 4.60 25.95 4.01
N GLY A 291 4.36 24.62 4.00
CA GLY A 291 5.04 23.68 3.12
C GLY A 291 4.55 23.65 1.67
N ILE A 292 3.75 24.64 1.23
CA ILE A 292 3.19 24.71 -0.12
C ILE A 292 3.71 25.94 -0.88
N TYR A 293 4.19 25.70 -2.09
CA TYR A 293 4.63 26.73 -3.01
C TYR A 293 3.86 26.62 -4.32
N ARG A 294 3.16 27.68 -4.67
CA ARG A 294 2.46 27.74 -5.96
C ARG A 294 3.48 27.90 -7.09
N ARG A 295 3.30 27.14 -8.16
CA ARG A 295 4.06 27.22 -9.41
C ARG A 295 3.09 27.54 -10.55
N ASP A 296 3.61 27.90 -11.70
CA ASP A 296 2.80 28.26 -12.87
C ASP A 296 1.89 27.10 -13.31
N ASP A 297 2.38 25.85 -13.18
CA ASP A 297 1.70 24.63 -13.59
C ASP A 297 1.15 23.77 -12.43
N GLY A 298 1.14 24.29 -11.19
CA GLY A 298 0.64 23.52 -10.03
C GLY A 298 1.21 23.92 -8.69
N TYR A 299 1.59 22.92 -7.89
CA TYR A 299 2.11 23.12 -6.55
C TYR A 299 3.37 22.30 -6.31
N GLU A 300 4.28 22.87 -5.56
CA GLU A 300 5.40 22.18 -4.95
C GLU A 300 5.18 22.11 -3.43
N LEU A 301 5.22 20.90 -2.88
CA LEU A 301 5.04 20.63 -1.45
C LEU A 301 6.37 20.19 -0.86
N ARG A 302 6.77 20.83 0.22
CA ARG A 302 7.89 20.37 1.05
C ARG A 302 7.33 19.55 2.22
N LEU A 303 7.51 18.26 2.19
CA LEU A 303 7.04 17.32 3.20
C LEU A 303 8.24 16.92 4.08
N ASP A 304 8.23 17.34 5.33
CA ASP A 304 9.28 17.07 6.32
C ASP A 304 8.64 16.46 7.56
N SER A 305 8.86 15.16 7.79
CA SER A 305 8.26 14.46 8.92
C SER A 305 8.82 14.88 10.28
N HIS A 306 10.01 15.49 10.33
CA HIS A 306 10.58 16.04 11.55
C HIS A 306 9.94 17.39 11.91
N GLU A 307 9.72 18.24 10.92
CA GLU A 307 9.11 19.55 11.10
C GLU A 307 7.62 19.42 11.46
N PHE A 308 6.88 18.66 10.65
CA PHE A 308 5.42 18.54 10.83
C PHE A 308 4.99 17.41 11.76
N ARG A 309 5.89 16.54 12.19
CA ARG A 309 5.64 15.41 13.11
C ARG A 309 4.45 14.54 12.71
N THR A 310 4.24 14.36 11.43
CA THR A 310 3.11 13.61 10.87
C THR A 310 3.52 12.83 9.63
N VAL A 311 2.64 11.92 9.24
CA VAL A 311 2.66 11.20 7.97
C VAL A 311 1.50 11.59 7.06
N TYR A 312 0.58 12.46 7.56
CA TYR A 312 -0.65 12.84 6.88
C TYR A 312 -0.65 14.32 6.54
N TYR A 313 -0.78 14.61 5.25
CA TYR A 313 -0.86 15.95 4.73
C TYR A 313 -2.12 16.09 3.89
N LEU A 314 -2.76 17.25 3.95
CA LEU A 314 -3.98 17.53 3.22
C LEU A 314 -3.84 18.80 2.39
N LEU A 315 -4.41 18.74 1.19
CA LEU A 315 -4.66 19.92 0.39
C LEU A 315 -6.16 20.18 0.39
N LEU A 316 -6.56 21.36 0.86
CA LEU A 316 -7.95 21.76 1.01
C LEU A 316 -8.18 23.11 0.31
N GLY A 317 -9.30 23.22 -0.46
CA GLY A 317 -9.66 24.43 -1.17
C GLY A 317 -11.15 24.74 -1.19
#